data_3ed1e76f7821f15829d6d82a1cb291aa
#
_entry.id   3ed1e76f7821f15829d6d82a1cb291aa
#
_cell.length_a   1.000
_cell.length_b   1.000
_cell.length_c   1.000
_cell.angle_alpha   90.00
_cell.angle_beta   90.00
_cell.angle_gamma   90.00
#
_symmetry.space_group_name_H-M   'P 1'
#
loop_
_entity.id
_entity.type
_entity.pdbx_description
1 polymer ?
#
loop_
_entity_poly.entity_id
_entity_poly.type
_entity_poly.pdbx_seq_one_letter_code
_entity_poly.pdbx_strand_id
1 'polypeptide(L)'
;MAQKKNYKAVLQPSTKKLELTGENIRIDLARNPRNHRKIDHSQYLGLGFDAWAIQSIHVIRVLLQGGNFAVATLIGYSVTGLRNFLKFLSGDLIESPPATPSALKKRHIERYISWLKIKYPNGSTAKNFYTSFKSLVIILADYGFIANILDDLLPPNPFPNNAQNTKDADPFSMGEMQRLLSALKCDFIDIYKGTFLGNEAEKMTVLLLITAARSGLNTTPLLEMERDALTPHPFLPNLKLINTLKRRGKGAQRKTIRQTNLLDEYSSIPLDGVAVLNKALAISKPLVELASEEIRSYIWLYRAGQRGGENKIAALTPGTLYVCSKSICERHALHDDRGNRINVTLSRLRKTMESRLWKLSGGDMIEVSSIMGHTPQVADNHYLKINDEIKTESAAFIGETFPDKLRGTTITPTPSGGCKDTLYGSLAPMDGVNHCSEFIHCLACPSYAIVGTLEDLYRLFSYQQFLYAEIKYFLTDEWDAWRKRQFNFIRLIDDFTSRKFDLALVSQAKTKAESSPHLFWSKKIEFMKKKLGGEI
;
A
#
# COMPACT_ATOMS: atom_id res chain seq x y z
N MET A 1 3.21 -14.00 -16.59
CA MET A 1 3.77 -15.15 -15.81
C MET A 1 4.59 -14.61 -14.67
N ALA A 2 4.27 -14.93 -13.41
CA ALA A 2 5.11 -14.52 -12.29
C ALA A 2 6.51 -15.12 -12.49
N GLN A 3 7.56 -14.28 -12.48
CA GLN A 3 8.94 -14.76 -12.55
C GLN A 3 9.16 -15.85 -11.50
N LYS A 4 9.52 -17.06 -11.94
CA LYS A 4 9.98 -18.13 -11.03
C LYS A 4 11.16 -17.53 -10.25
N LYS A 5 11.01 -17.34 -8.94
CA LYS A 5 12.12 -16.91 -8.08
C LYS A 5 13.21 -17.98 -8.21
N ASN A 6 14.32 -17.64 -8.84
CA ASN A 6 15.44 -18.55 -9.00
C ASN A 6 16.22 -18.62 -7.68
N TYR A 7 15.90 -19.62 -6.86
CA TYR A 7 16.59 -19.82 -5.58
C TYR A 7 18.01 -20.40 -5.74
N LYS A 8 18.32 -21.00 -6.90
CA LYS A 8 19.62 -21.64 -7.18
C LYS A 8 20.82 -20.68 -7.21
N ALA A 9 20.60 -19.41 -7.48
CA ALA A 9 21.67 -18.40 -7.55
C ALA A 9 22.29 -18.04 -6.18
N VAL A 10 21.78 -18.57 -5.07
CA VAL A 10 22.12 -18.11 -3.71
C VAL A 10 22.89 -19.16 -2.90
N LEU A 11 22.96 -20.42 -3.37
CA LEU A 11 23.36 -21.52 -2.52
C LEU A 11 24.26 -22.51 -3.23
N GLN A 12 25.55 -22.53 -2.84
CA GLN A 12 26.37 -23.73 -3.04
C GLN A 12 25.96 -24.73 -1.94
N PRO A 13 25.54 -25.95 -2.28
CA PRO A 13 25.21 -26.95 -1.27
C PRO A 13 26.50 -27.33 -0.52
N SER A 14 26.57 -26.99 0.76
CA SER A 14 27.57 -27.60 1.62
C SER A 14 27.17 -29.07 1.83
N THR A 15 27.89 -29.97 1.22
CA THR A 15 27.73 -31.44 1.32
C THR A 15 28.08 -32.03 2.68
N LYS A 16 28.09 -31.25 3.74
CA LYS A 16 28.24 -31.81 5.11
C LYS A 16 26.96 -32.53 5.49
N LYS A 17 27.04 -33.88 5.65
CA LYS A 17 26.05 -34.65 6.39
C LYS A 17 25.84 -33.96 7.74
N LEU A 18 24.68 -33.34 7.94
CA LEU A 18 24.33 -32.77 9.22
C LEU A 18 23.90 -33.88 10.15
N GLU A 19 24.64 -34.03 11.26
CA GLU A 19 24.10 -34.65 12.44
C GLU A 19 23.09 -33.70 13.06
N LEU A 20 21.83 -33.99 12.82
CA LEU A 20 20.70 -33.16 13.23
C LEU A 20 20.32 -33.56 14.66
N THR A 21 20.94 -32.93 15.63
CA THR A 21 20.54 -33.06 17.05
C THR A 21 19.35 -32.18 17.35
N GLY A 22 18.42 -32.65 18.20
CA GLY A 22 17.20 -31.90 18.56
C GLY A 22 17.45 -30.54 19.23
N GLU A 23 18.68 -30.24 19.65
CA GLU A 23 19.06 -28.95 20.26
C GLU A 23 19.03 -27.76 19.29
N ASN A 24 19.00 -27.99 17.98
CA ASN A 24 19.14 -26.95 16.95
C ASN A 24 17.84 -26.52 16.28
N ILE A 25 16.67 -26.84 16.82
CA ILE A 25 15.37 -26.53 16.23
C ILE A 25 14.80 -25.16 16.60
N ARG A 26 15.56 -24.37 17.32
CA ARG A 26 15.21 -23.01 17.68
C ARG A 26 16.17 -22.03 17.01
N ILE A 27 15.62 -20.93 16.51
CA ILE A 27 16.37 -19.78 16.02
C ILE A 27 15.87 -18.55 16.77
N ASP A 28 16.78 -17.88 17.51
CA ASP A 28 16.49 -16.58 18.09
C ASP A 28 16.67 -15.50 17.02
N LEU A 29 15.76 -14.55 17.01
CA LEU A 29 15.69 -13.52 15.99
C LEU A 29 15.86 -12.14 16.63
N ALA A 30 16.65 -11.30 15.97
CA ALA A 30 16.66 -9.87 16.25
C ALA A 30 15.26 -9.27 16.01
N ARG A 31 15.06 -8.04 16.50
CA ARG A 31 13.81 -7.29 16.27
C ARG A 31 13.48 -7.25 14.77
N ASN A 32 12.24 -7.51 14.44
CA ASN A 32 11.77 -7.58 13.07
C ASN A 32 10.31 -7.08 12.97
N PRO A 33 9.85 -6.71 11.76
CA PRO A 33 8.52 -6.13 11.54
C PRO A 33 7.36 -7.04 11.94
N ARG A 34 7.57 -8.38 12.02
CA ARG A 34 6.55 -9.33 12.45
C ARG A 34 6.53 -9.54 13.99
N ASN A 35 7.43 -8.88 14.70
CA ASN A 35 7.56 -8.98 16.15
C ASN A 35 7.76 -10.43 16.69
N HIS A 36 8.27 -11.34 15.87
CA HIS A 36 8.66 -12.68 16.27
C HIS A 36 10.09 -12.67 16.79
N ARG A 37 10.31 -13.07 18.05
CA ARG A 37 11.64 -13.13 18.68
C ARG A 37 12.32 -14.47 18.51
N LYS A 38 11.56 -15.49 18.14
CA LYS A 38 12.07 -16.85 17.92
C LYS A 38 11.27 -17.58 16.86
N ILE A 39 11.93 -18.47 16.16
CA ILE A 39 11.32 -19.57 15.41
C ILE A 39 11.57 -20.82 16.26
N ASP A 40 10.52 -21.55 16.61
CA ASP A 40 10.59 -22.70 17.50
C ASP A 40 9.51 -23.70 17.09
N HIS A 41 9.95 -24.93 16.78
CA HIS A 41 9.09 -26.03 16.38
C HIS A 41 9.21 -27.23 17.32
N SER A 42 9.82 -27.07 18.50
CA SER A 42 10.05 -28.13 19.47
C SER A 42 8.78 -28.89 19.87
N GLN A 43 7.63 -28.19 19.90
CA GLN A 43 6.32 -28.78 20.18
C GLN A 43 5.86 -29.87 19.19
N TYR A 44 6.53 -30.01 18.05
CA TYR A 44 6.19 -31.00 17.02
C TYR A 44 7.18 -32.16 16.97
N LEU A 45 8.15 -32.22 17.87
CA LEU A 45 9.06 -33.33 17.97
C LEU A 45 8.40 -34.54 18.67
N GLY A 46 8.82 -35.73 18.27
CA GLY A 46 8.28 -36.98 18.80
C GLY A 46 6.93 -37.38 18.21
N LEU A 47 6.43 -36.61 17.22
CA LEU A 47 5.15 -36.91 16.56
C LEU A 47 5.31 -37.73 15.28
N GLY A 48 6.51 -38.20 14.97
CA GLY A 48 6.78 -39.03 13.77
C GLY A 48 7.06 -38.26 12.48
N PHE A 49 7.13 -36.92 12.53
CA PHE A 49 7.51 -36.09 11.40
C PHE A 49 8.58 -35.04 11.75
N ASP A 50 9.45 -35.37 12.67
CA ASP A 50 10.53 -34.50 13.20
C ASP A 50 11.46 -33.98 12.11
N ALA A 51 11.70 -34.77 11.07
CA ALA A 51 12.53 -34.38 9.94
C ALA A 51 12.05 -33.09 9.25
N TRP A 52 10.75 -32.80 9.25
CA TRP A 52 10.21 -31.56 8.72
C TRP A 52 10.69 -30.34 9.51
N ALA A 53 10.62 -30.40 10.83
CA ALA A 53 11.08 -29.33 11.70
C ALA A 53 12.58 -29.12 11.57
N ILE A 54 13.36 -30.20 11.68
CA ILE A 54 14.81 -30.18 11.67
C ILE A 54 15.37 -29.64 10.34
N GLN A 55 14.97 -30.23 9.20
CA GLN A 55 15.47 -29.83 7.89
C GLN A 55 15.03 -28.42 7.51
N SER A 56 13.80 -28.04 7.84
CA SER A 56 13.32 -26.68 7.57
C SER A 56 14.07 -25.62 8.40
N ILE A 57 14.31 -25.86 9.67
CA ILE A 57 15.08 -24.96 10.54
C ILE A 57 16.52 -24.82 10.06
N HIS A 58 17.14 -25.93 9.65
CA HIS A 58 18.46 -25.88 9.05
C HIS A 58 18.51 -24.96 7.83
N VAL A 59 17.64 -25.18 6.87
CA VAL A 59 17.57 -24.36 5.64
C VAL A 59 17.31 -22.89 5.97
N ILE A 60 16.37 -22.60 6.87
CA ILE A 60 16.06 -21.23 7.28
C ILE A 60 17.27 -20.56 7.94
N ARG A 61 18.05 -21.28 8.75
CA ARG A 61 19.28 -20.76 9.37
C ARG A 61 20.32 -20.39 8.32
N VAL A 62 20.54 -21.25 7.32
CA VAL A 62 21.47 -20.97 6.21
C VAL A 62 20.99 -19.72 5.42
N LEU A 63 19.69 -19.62 5.14
CA LEU A 63 19.13 -18.46 4.43
C LEU A 63 19.24 -17.15 5.24
N LEU A 64 19.11 -17.21 6.57
CA LEU A 64 19.33 -16.07 7.45
C LEU A 64 20.79 -15.60 7.41
N GLN A 65 21.74 -16.53 7.48
CA GLN A 65 23.18 -16.23 7.40
C GLN A 65 23.57 -15.64 6.03
N GLY A 66 22.97 -16.13 4.96
CA GLY A 66 23.22 -15.64 3.59
C GLY A 66 22.69 -14.22 3.31
N GLY A 67 21.84 -13.66 4.17
CA GLY A 67 21.38 -12.27 4.11
C GLY A 67 20.51 -11.88 2.89
N ASN A 68 20.23 -12.81 1.98
CA ASN A 68 19.51 -12.54 0.73
C ASN A 68 17.99 -12.52 0.89
N PHE A 69 17.47 -12.99 2.02
CA PHE A 69 16.07 -13.00 2.35
C PHE A 69 15.76 -12.06 3.52
N ALA A 70 14.66 -11.31 3.41
CA ALA A 70 14.17 -10.56 4.54
C ALA A 70 13.73 -11.51 5.66
N VAL A 71 14.11 -11.21 6.91
CA VAL A 71 13.73 -11.99 8.11
C VAL A 71 12.22 -12.25 8.16
N ALA A 72 11.40 -11.25 7.83
CA ALA A 72 9.95 -11.39 7.78
C ALA A 72 9.45 -12.42 6.76
N THR A 73 10.19 -12.66 5.67
CA THR A 73 9.88 -13.69 4.66
C THR A 73 10.17 -15.07 5.22
N LEU A 74 11.32 -15.26 5.88
CA LEU A 74 11.69 -16.53 6.49
C LEU A 74 10.79 -16.91 7.68
N ILE A 75 10.36 -15.93 8.47
CA ILE A 75 9.29 -16.12 9.46
C ILE A 75 8.00 -16.59 8.77
N GLY A 76 7.67 -16.02 7.61
CA GLY A 76 6.54 -16.47 6.80
C GLY A 76 6.64 -17.94 6.43
N TYR A 77 7.77 -18.37 5.92
CA TYR A 77 7.99 -19.77 5.52
C TYR A 77 7.89 -20.73 6.71
N SER A 78 8.49 -20.39 7.84
CA SER A 78 8.53 -21.24 9.01
C SER A 78 7.27 -21.13 9.87
N VAL A 79 6.94 -19.94 10.35
CA VAL A 79 5.85 -19.75 11.33
C VAL A 79 4.48 -19.76 10.66
N THR A 80 4.37 -19.18 9.44
CA THR A 80 3.09 -19.18 8.72
C THR A 80 2.90 -20.44 7.89
N GLY A 81 3.90 -20.85 7.12
CA GLY A 81 3.85 -22.02 6.25
C GLY A 81 3.97 -23.35 6.99
N LEU A 82 5.19 -23.65 7.46
CA LEU A 82 5.51 -24.94 8.08
C LEU A 82 4.62 -25.25 9.29
N ARG A 83 4.49 -24.32 10.24
CA ARG A 83 3.69 -24.55 11.46
C ARG A 83 2.24 -24.95 11.17
N ASN A 84 1.61 -24.37 10.13
CA ASN A 84 0.26 -24.77 9.76
C ASN A 84 0.23 -26.13 9.06
N PHE A 85 1.26 -26.48 8.31
CA PHE A 85 1.39 -27.82 7.76
C PHE A 85 1.62 -28.87 8.86
N LEU A 86 2.50 -28.60 9.83
CA LEU A 86 2.70 -29.49 10.98
C LEU A 86 1.43 -29.65 11.82
N LYS A 87 0.65 -28.59 12.02
CA LYS A 87 -0.69 -28.69 12.65
C LYS A 87 -1.66 -29.57 11.88
N PHE A 88 -1.59 -29.54 10.55
CA PHE A 88 -2.38 -30.42 9.72
C PHE A 88 -1.92 -31.88 9.87
N LEU A 89 -0.60 -32.14 9.89
CA LEU A 89 -0.05 -33.49 10.11
C LEU A 89 -0.38 -34.05 11.48
N SER A 90 -0.49 -33.19 12.51
CA SER A 90 -0.82 -33.59 13.90
C SER A 90 -2.31 -33.88 14.11
N GLY A 91 -3.15 -33.70 13.10
CA GLY A 91 -4.58 -33.97 13.20
C GLY A 91 -4.92 -35.38 12.71
N ASP A 92 -6.02 -35.97 13.24
CA ASP A 92 -6.45 -37.34 13.01
C ASP A 92 -6.94 -37.63 11.56
N LEU A 93 -6.82 -36.64 10.67
CA LEU A 93 -7.37 -36.71 9.30
C LEU A 93 -6.43 -37.38 8.27
N ILE A 94 -5.24 -37.85 8.69
CA ILE A 94 -4.24 -38.41 7.76
C ILE A 94 -3.85 -39.82 8.19
N GLU A 95 -4.28 -40.80 7.43
CA GLU A 95 -3.92 -42.22 7.64
C GLU A 95 -2.41 -42.51 7.52
N SER A 96 -1.67 -41.70 6.78
CA SER A 96 -0.22 -41.89 6.58
C SER A 96 0.44 -40.53 6.36
N PRO A 97 0.77 -39.77 7.42
CA PRO A 97 1.46 -38.51 7.27
C PRO A 97 2.87 -38.71 6.69
N PRO A 98 3.36 -37.80 5.84
CA PRO A 98 4.73 -37.88 5.33
C PRO A 98 5.72 -37.63 6.47
N ALA A 99 6.41 -38.66 6.95
CA ALA A 99 7.36 -38.57 8.07
C ALA A 99 8.55 -37.62 7.76
N THR A 100 8.91 -37.50 6.49
CA THR A 100 10.03 -36.66 6.02
C THR A 100 9.61 -35.81 4.84
N PRO A 101 10.28 -34.69 4.54
CA PRO A 101 10.07 -33.94 3.31
C PRO A 101 10.18 -34.80 2.04
N SER A 102 11.10 -35.77 1.98
CA SER A 102 11.26 -36.69 0.83
C SER A 102 10.07 -37.62 0.63
N ALA A 103 9.30 -37.90 1.70
CA ALA A 103 8.07 -38.71 1.61
C ALA A 103 6.83 -37.93 1.17
N LEU A 104 6.95 -36.60 0.89
CA LEU A 104 5.86 -35.76 0.45
C LEU A 104 5.34 -36.20 -0.93
N LYS A 105 4.05 -36.43 -1.03
CA LYS A 105 3.35 -36.81 -2.27
C LYS A 105 2.24 -35.83 -2.58
N LYS A 106 1.81 -35.76 -3.84
CA LYS A 106 0.72 -34.91 -4.32
C LYS A 106 -0.54 -35.02 -3.46
N ARG A 107 -0.95 -36.24 -3.12
CA ARG A 107 -2.11 -36.50 -2.25
C ARG A 107 -2.04 -35.77 -0.90
N HIS A 108 -0.85 -35.60 -0.32
CA HIS A 108 -0.68 -34.88 0.96
C HIS A 108 -0.92 -33.38 0.77
N ILE A 109 -0.47 -32.81 -0.34
CA ILE A 109 -0.69 -31.42 -0.71
C ILE A 109 -2.18 -31.16 -0.97
N GLU A 110 -2.87 -32.04 -1.71
CA GLU A 110 -4.29 -31.92 -1.99
C GLU A 110 -5.14 -32.00 -0.72
N ARG A 111 -4.83 -32.92 0.20
CA ARG A 111 -5.48 -33.00 1.53
C ARG A 111 -5.21 -31.75 2.37
N TYR A 112 -3.99 -31.22 2.35
CA TYR A 112 -3.66 -29.97 3.05
C TYR A 112 -4.44 -28.78 2.51
N ILE A 113 -4.56 -28.66 1.19
CA ILE A 113 -5.36 -27.62 0.53
C ILE A 113 -6.84 -27.75 0.94
N SER A 114 -7.40 -28.95 0.94
CA SER A 114 -8.79 -29.20 1.36
C SER A 114 -8.99 -28.82 2.83
N TRP A 115 -8.08 -29.22 3.71
CA TRP A 115 -8.11 -28.84 5.11
C TRP A 115 -8.03 -27.33 5.31
N LEU A 116 -7.17 -26.63 4.56
CA LEU A 116 -7.09 -25.17 4.61
C LEU A 116 -8.38 -24.50 4.18
N LYS A 117 -9.05 -25.01 3.13
CA LYS A 117 -10.33 -24.48 2.65
C LYS A 117 -11.44 -24.62 3.67
N ILE A 118 -11.50 -25.75 4.36
CA ILE A 118 -12.49 -26.00 5.43
C ILE A 118 -12.21 -25.12 6.64
N LYS A 119 -10.96 -25.08 7.09
CA LYS A 119 -10.59 -24.37 8.32
C LYS A 119 -10.59 -22.85 8.16
N TYR A 120 -10.32 -22.33 6.97
CA TYR A 120 -10.20 -20.91 6.65
C TYR A 120 -11.05 -20.54 5.43
N PRO A 121 -12.39 -20.53 5.55
CA PRO A 121 -13.30 -20.36 4.41
C PRO A 121 -13.16 -19.01 3.70
N ASN A 122 -12.63 -17.98 4.39
CA ASN A 122 -12.38 -16.65 3.79
C ASN A 122 -11.25 -16.63 2.74
N GLY A 123 -10.63 -17.75 2.45
CA GLY A 123 -9.71 -17.97 1.34
C GLY A 123 -8.37 -17.24 1.39
N SER A 124 -8.30 -15.97 1.79
CA SER A 124 -7.05 -15.18 1.81
C SER A 124 -6.03 -15.73 2.82
N THR A 125 -6.48 -16.14 4.01
CA THR A 125 -5.65 -16.76 5.04
C THR A 125 -5.16 -18.12 4.57
N ALA A 126 -6.03 -18.96 4.00
CA ALA A 126 -5.69 -20.25 3.42
C ALA A 126 -4.63 -20.12 2.31
N LYS A 127 -4.84 -19.16 1.39
CA LYS A 127 -3.87 -18.85 0.32
C LYS A 127 -2.52 -18.44 0.89
N ASN A 128 -2.49 -17.60 1.91
CA ASN A 128 -1.24 -17.16 2.54
C ASN A 128 -0.48 -18.33 3.19
N PHE A 129 -1.18 -19.21 3.90
CA PHE A 129 -0.58 -20.40 4.51
C PHE A 129 -0.02 -21.35 3.46
N TYR A 130 -0.81 -21.64 2.42
CA TYR A 130 -0.36 -22.48 1.32
C TYR A 130 0.83 -21.88 0.57
N THR A 131 0.78 -20.59 0.22
CA THR A 131 1.86 -19.92 -0.52
C THR A 131 3.16 -19.90 0.29
N SER A 132 3.08 -19.65 1.60
CA SER A 132 4.22 -19.69 2.50
C SER A 132 4.82 -21.10 2.59
N PHE A 133 3.98 -22.12 2.71
CA PHE A 133 4.41 -23.52 2.73
C PHE A 133 4.97 -23.95 1.37
N LYS A 134 4.31 -23.63 0.26
CA LYS A 134 4.80 -23.89 -1.10
C LYS A 134 6.21 -23.32 -1.30
N SER A 135 6.46 -22.09 -0.85
CA SER A 135 7.79 -21.48 -0.95
C SER A 135 8.85 -22.26 -0.17
N LEU A 136 8.50 -22.74 1.02
CA LEU A 136 9.40 -23.60 1.80
C LEU A 136 9.67 -24.94 1.10
N VAL A 137 8.65 -25.60 0.56
CA VAL A 137 8.78 -26.86 -0.21
C VAL A 137 9.73 -26.69 -1.39
N ILE A 138 9.61 -25.60 -2.14
CA ILE A 138 10.51 -25.28 -3.27
C ILE A 138 11.95 -25.16 -2.76
N ILE A 139 12.17 -24.47 -1.65
CA ILE A 139 13.51 -24.32 -1.07
C ILE A 139 14.04 -25.67 -0.58
N LEU A 140 13.24 -26.48 0.11
CA LEU A 140 13.65 -27.82 0.55
C LEU A 140 14.04 -28.73 -0.63
N ALA A 141 13.37 -28.60 -1.78
CA ALA A 141 13.75 -29.30 -2.99
C ALA A 141 15.07 -28.78 -3.58
N ASP A 142 15.28 -27.46 -3.59
CA ASP A 142 16.55 -26.87 -4.04
C ASP A 142 17.76 -27.33 -3.15
N TYR A 143 17.49 -27.68 -1.89
CA TYR A 143 18.48 -28.25 -0.97
C TYR A 143 18.57 -29.79 -1.03
N GLY A 144 17.82 -30.44 -1.92
CA GLY A 144 17.86 -31.90 -2.09
C GLY A 144 17.06 -32.71 -1.06
N PHE A 145 16.28 -32.06 -0.17
CA PHE A 145 15.42 -32.78 0.78
C PHE A 145 14.13 -33.32 0.17
N ILE A 146 13.76 -32.87 -1.04
CA ILE A 146 12.62 -33.34 -1.80
C ILE A 146 13.10 -33.65 -3.23
N ALA A 147 12.98 -34.90 -3.65
CA ALA A 147 13.44 -35.36 -4.96
C ALA A 147 12.35 -35.33 -6.04
N ASN A 148 11.08 -35.11 -5.67
CA ASN A 148 9.96 -35.13 -6.59
C ASN A 148 9.94 -33.92 -7.53
N ILE A 149 9.41 -34.11 -8.75
CA ILE A 149 9.17 -33.02 -9.68
C ILE A 149 8.12 -32.07 -9.07
N LEU A 150 8.53 -30.83 -8.82
CA LEU A 150 7.68 -29.86 -8.12
C LEU A 150 6.40 -29.48 -8.87
N ASP A 151 6.44 -29.48 -10.21
CA ASP A 151 5.28 -29.15 -11.04
C ASP A 151 4.18 -30.23 -10.93
N ASP A 152 4.55 -31.50 -10.67
CA ASP A 152 3.61 -32.59 -10.40
C ASP A 152 3.09 -32.55 -8.96
N LEU A 153 3.92 -32.09 -8.04
CA LEU A 153 3.62 -32.05 -6.61
C LEU A 153 2.72 -30.86 -6.22
N LEU A 154 2.97 -29.69 -6.78
CA LEU A 154 2.39 -28.43 -6.35
C LEU A 154 1.39 -27.86 -7.38
N PRO A 155 0.08 -27.90 -7.10
CA PRO A 155 -0.90 -27.31 -8.01
C PRO A 155 -0.65 -25.81 -8.22
N PRO A 156 -0.83 -25.30 -9.45
CA PRO A 156 -0.45 -23.94 -9.82
C PRO A 156 -1.26 -22.84 -9.08
N ASN A 157 -2.56 -23.02 -8.92
CA ASN A 157 -3.43 -22.02 -8.27
C ASN A 157 -4.63 -22.68 -7.56
N PRO A 158 -4.43 -23.31 -6.38
CA PRO A 158 -5.51 -24.01 -5.68
C PRO A 158 -6.52 -23.06 -4.99
N PHE A 159 -6.25 -21.76 -4.96
CA PHE A 159 -7.09 -20.72 -4.38
C PHE A 159 -7.36 -19.61 -5.41
N PRO A 160 -8.11 -19.90 -6.50
CA PRO A 160 -8.51 -18.90 -7.49
C PRO A 160 -9.45 -17.87 -6.82
N ASN A 161 -9.54 -16.69 -7.38
CA ASN A 161 -10.51 -15.63 -7.02
C ASN A 161 -10.38 -14.98 -5.63
N ASN A 162 -9.33 -15.26 -4.87
CA ASN A 162 -9.14 -14.63 -3.55
C ASN A 162 -8.78 -13.14 -3.59
N ALA A 163 -8.44 -12.60 -4.76
CA ALA A 163 -8.20 -11.16 -4.92
C ALA A 163 -9.47 -10.32 -4.74
N GLN A 164 -10.66 -10.89 -5.00
CA GLN A 164 -11.95 -10.20 -4.85
C GLN A 164 -12.45 -10.17 -3.40
N ASN A 165 -11.99 -11.06 -2.53
CA ASN A 165 -12.42 -11.19 -1.15
C ASN A 165 -11.47 -10.56 -0.12
N THR A 166 -10.38 -9.92 -0.53
CA THR A 166 -9.60 -9.10 0.38
C THR A 166 -10.44 -7.88 0.74
N LYS A 167 -10.97 -7.85 1.95
CA LYS A 167 -11.44 -6.62 2.60
C LYS A 167 -10.22 -5.73 2.81
N ASP A 168 -9.69 -5.21 1.72
CA ASP A 168 -8.75 -4.11 1.82
C ASP A 168 -9.51 -2.98 2.53
N ALA A 169 -8.95 -2.50 3.63
CA ALA A 169 -9.55 -1.41 4.35
C ALA A 169 -9.72 -0.22 3.38
N ASP A 170 -10.95 0.21 3.19
CA ASP A 170 -11.25 1.37 2.35
C ASP A 170 -10.54 2.61 2.88
N PRO A 171 -10.16 3.56 2.04
CA PRO A 171 -9.64 4.84 2.49
C PRO A 171 -10.66 5.51 3.42
N PHE A 172 -10.21 6.42 4.26
CA PHE A 172 -11.12 7.27 5.01
C PHE A 172 -11.91 8.15 4.06
N SER A 173 -13.20 8.34 4.33
CA SER A 173 -13.97 9.41 3.72
C SER A 173 -13.43 10.77 4.15
N MET A 174 -13.85 11.84 3.47
CA MET A 174 -13.44 13.20 3.85
C MET A 174 -13.91 13.53 5.27
N GLY A 175 -15.14 13.18 5.63
CA GLY A 175 -15.70 13.40 6.98
C GLY A 175 -14.98 12.58 8.05
N GLU A 176 -14.72 11.29 7.81
CA GLU A 176 -13.94 10.45 8.71
C GLU A 176 -12.54 11.01 8.95
N MET A 177 -11.85 11.43 7.87
CA MET A 177 -10.50 11.96 7.97
C MET A 177 -10.47 13.30 8.71
N GLN A 178 -11.46 14.16 8.51
CA GLN A 178 -11.59 15.43 9.22
C GLN A 178 -11.81 15.21 10.71
N ARG A 179 -12.72 14.31 11.11
CA ARG A 179 -12.96 13.93 12.52
C ARG A 179 -11.68 13.41 13.17
N LEU A 180 -10.98 12.51 12.49
CA LEU A 180 -9.71 11.96 12.99
C LEU A 180 -8.64 13.04 13.15
N LEU A 181 -8.41 13.88 12.15
CA LEU A 181 -7.40 14.94 12.22
C LEU A 181 -7.72 15.97 13.29
N SER A 182 -9.00 16.32 13.50
CA SER A 182 -9.43 17.21 14.57
C SER A 182 -9.12 16.63 15.95
N ALA A 183 -9.41 15.35 16.17
CA ALA A 183 -9.09 14.65 17.41
C ALA A 183 -7.58 14.60 17.66
N LEU A 184 -6.80 14.22 16.64
CA LEU A 184 -5.33 14.19 16.75
C LEU A 184 -4.73 15.59 16.99
N LYS A 185 -5.34 16.64 16.43
CA LYS A 185 -4.94 18.04 16.70
C LYS A 185 -5.18 18.40 18.15
N CYS A 186 -6.34 18.08 18.72
CA CYS A 186 -6.64 18.30 20.14
C CYS A 186 -5.62 17.59 21.03
N ASP A 187 -5.41 16.29 20.81
CA ASP A 187 -4.41 15.52 21.56
C ASP A 187 -2.99 16.09 21.43
N PHE A 188 -2.61 16.57 20.25
CA PHE A 188 -1.29 17.18 20.02
C PHE A 188 -1.11 18.50 20.82
N ILE A 189 -2.15 19.31 20.87
CA ILE A 189 -2.16 20.55 21.68
C ILE A 189 -2.00 20.19 23.17
N ASP A 190 -2.72 19.19 23.65
CA ASP A 190 -2.63 18.72 25.04
C ASP A 190 -1.25 18.13 25.36
N ILE A 191 -0.64 17.40 24.42
CA ILE A 191 0.76 16.93 24.56
C ILE A 191 1.73 18.11 24.66
N TYR A 192 1.47 19.18 23.91
CA TYR A 192 2.31 20.37 23.95
C TYR A 192 2.20 21.12 25.28
N LYS A 193 0.96 21.23 25.79
CA LYS A 193 0.64 21.90 27.07
C LYS A 193 0.96 21.04 28.30
N GLY A 194 1.21 19.75 28.15
CA GLY A 194 1.44 18.80 29.23
C GLY A 194 0.15 18.33 29.92
N THR A 195 -1.01 18.57 29.34
CA THR A 195 -2.35 18.21 29.86
C THR A 195 -2.92 16.94 29.25
N PHE A 196 -2.15 16.24 28.43
CA PHE A 196 -2.59 15.02 27.75
C PHE A 196 -2.90 13.88 28.74
N LEU A 197 -4.11 13.35 28.69
CA LEU A 197 -4.64 12.35 29.63
C LEU A 197 -4.30 10.89 29.26
N GLY A 198 -3.71 10.64 28.11
CA GLY A 198 -3.31 9.29 27.70
C GLY A 198 -1.94 8.87 28.25
N ASN A 199 -1.61 7.59 28.09
CA ASN A 199 -0.30 7.07 28.48
C ASN A 199 0.82 7.45 27.49
N GLU A 200 2.07 7.14 27.82
CA GLU A 200 3.24 7.47 27.00
C GLU A 200 3.23 6.81 25.61
N ALA A 201 2.70 5.59 25.50
CA ALA A 201 2.55 4.92 24.21
C ALA A 201 1.47 5.58 23.34
N GLU A 202 0.36 6.04 23.94
CA GLU A 202 -0.68 6.81 23.25
C GLU A 202 -0.15 8.16 22.78
N LYS A 203 0.63 8.85 23.62
CA LYS A 203 1.29 10.10 23.26
C LYS A 203 2.14 9.95 22.00
N MET A 204 3.00 8.94 21.94
CA MET A 204 3.80 8.63 20.76
C MET A 204 2.95 8.18 19.57
N THR A 205 1.85 7.48 19.81
CA THR A 205 0.91 7.06 18.76
C THR A 205 0.22 8.24 18.09
N VAL A 206 -0.22 9.25 18.85
CA VAL A 206 -0.78 10.50 18.29
C VAL A 206 0.20 11.14 17.33
N LEU A 207 1.45 11.33 17.75
CA LEU A 207 2.50 11.96 16.94
C LEU A 207 2.81 11.12 15.67
N LEU A 208 2.84 9.80 15.80
CA LEU A 208 3.05 8.89 14.69
C LEU A 208 1.88 8.93 13.70
N LEU A 209 0.62 8.96 14.16
CA LEU A 209 -0.57 9.02 13.28
C LEU A 209 -0.63 10.33 12.50
N ILE A 210 -0.29 11.48 13.12
CA ILE A 210 -0.18 12.75 12.41
C ILE A 210 0.91 12.68 11.34
N THR A 211 2.08 12.13 11.67
CA THR A 211 3.17 11.93 10.71
C THR A 211 2.75 11.00 9.56
N ALA A 212 2.04 9.91 9.84
CA ALA A 212 1.50 8.99 8.84
C ALA A 212 0.54 9.66 7.88
N ALA A 213 -0.41 10.44 8.41
CA ALA A 213 -1.40 11.17 7.63
C ALA A 213 -0.78 12.20 6.68
N ARG A 214 0.37 12.76 7.04
CA ARG A 214 1.08 13.79 6.25
C ARG A 214 2.12 13.23 5.29
N SER A 215 2.71 12.07 5.59
CA SER A 215 3.82 11.51 4.81
C SER A 215 3.38 10.37 3.89
N GLY A 216 2.28 9.68 4.21
CA GLY A 216 1.86 8.47 3.50
C GLY A 216 2.89 7.33 3.54
N LEU A 217 3.82 7.33 4.48
CA LEU A 217 4.83 6.29 4.63
C LEU A 217 4.22 4.92 4.93
N ASN A 218 4.91 3.87 4.51
CA ASN A 218 4.56 2.50 4.87
C ASN A 218 4.74 2.25 6.38
N THR A 219 4.01 1.28 6.92
CA THR A 219 4.02 0.94 8.35
C THR A 219 5.43 0.69 8.91
N THR A 220 6.23 -0.14 8.24
CA THR A 220 7.56 -0.49 8.74
C THR A 220 8.53 0.70 8.73
N PRO A 221 8.73 1.42 7.60
CA PRO A 221 9.56 2.63 7.59
C PRO A 221 9.13 3.69 8.60
N LEU A 222 7.82 3.80 8.86
CA LEU A 222 7.30 4.77 9.83
C LEU A 222 7.60 4.35 11.27
N LEU A 223 7.34 3.09 11.64
CA LEU A 223 7.62 2.57 12.99
C LEU A 223 9.11 2.46 13.31
N GLU A 224 9.94 2.24 12.29
CA GLU A 224 11.40 2.13 12.41
C GLU A 224 12.12 3.43 12.02
N MET A 225 11.41 4.56 12.01
CA MET A 225 12.00 5.86 11.70
C MET A 225 13.10 6.21 12.70
N GLU A 226 14.28 6.47 12.20
CA GLU A 226 15.45 6.78 13.01
C GLU A 226 15.49 8.26 13.41
N ARG A 227 16.24 8.58 14.43
CA ARG A 227 16.31 9.92 15.04
C ARG A 227 16.94 10.96 14.12
N ASP A 228 17.79 10.54 13.19
CA ASP A 228 18.44 11.35 12.16
C ASP A 228 17.67 11.39 10.83
N ALA A 229 16.48 10.77 10.80
CA ALA A 229 15.66 10.71 9.59
C ALA A 229 15.27 12.08 9.05
N LEU A 230 15.17 13.11 9.90
CA LEU A 230 14.77 14.45 9.50
C LEU A 230 15.99 15.30 9.14
N THR A 231 16.16 15.59 7.85
CA THR A 231 17.25 16.41 7.33
C THR A 231 16.76 17.66 6.61
N PRO A 232 17.54 18.74 6.55
CA PRO A 232 17.21 19.91 5.73
C PRO A 232 17.04 19.53 4.24
N HIS A 233 16.12 20.20 3.56
CA HIS A 233 16.02 20.08 2.12
C HIS A 233 17.19 20.86 1.47
N PRO A 234 17.93 20.28 0.49
CA PRO A 234 19.16 20.91 -0.02
C PRO A 234 18.94 22.26 -0.73
N PHE A 235 17.73 22.48 -1.27
CA PHE A 235 17.44 23.66 -2.08
C PHE A 235 16.31 24.55 -1.54
N LEU A 236 15.48 24.04 -0.65
CA LEU A 236 14.27 24.73 -0.20
C LEU A 236 14.26 24.84 1.33
N PRO A 237 14.53 26.03 1.90
CA PRO A 237 14.70 26.22 3.36
C PRO A 237 13.44 25.87 4.17
N ASN A 238 12.26 26.04 3.59
CA ASN A 238 10.98 25.75 4.23
C ASN A 238 10.54 24.29 4.14
N LEU A 239 11.41 23.42 3.59
CA LEU A 239 11.14 21.99 3.49
C LEU A 239 12.21 21.20 4.23
N LYS A 240 11.78 20.07 4.77
CA LYS A 240 12.66 19.03 5.33
C LYS A 240 12.43 17.73 4.59
N LEU A 241 13.44 16.88 4.59
CA LEU A 241 13.35 15.52 4.05
C LEU A 241 13.24 14.55 5.21
N ILE A 242 12.31 13.61 5.09
CA ILE A 242 12.26 12.41 5.93
C ILE A 242 12.93 11.28 5.15
N ASN A 243 14.08 10.84 5.62
CA ASN A 243 14.81 9.71 5.06
C ASN A 243 14.43 8.45 5.84
N THR A 244 13.93 7.43 5.15
CA THR A 244 13.59 6.14 5.76
C THR A 244 14.12 4.99 4.92
N LEU A 245 14.42 3.87 5.56
CA LEU A 245 14.89 2.67 4.88
C LEU A 245 13.71 1.73 4.60
N LYS A 246 13.54 1.36 3.34
CA LYS A 246 12.62 0.31 2.95
C LYS A 246 13.37 -1.02 2.93
N ARG A 247 13.13 -1.89 3.92
CA ARG A 247 13.81 -3.20 4.01
C ARG A 247 13.58 -4.10 2.80
N ARG A 248 12.39 -4.01 2.15
CA ARG A 248 12.13 -4.68 0.86
C ARG A 248 12.77 -3.86 -0.26
N GLY A 249 13.69 -4.49 -1.02
CA GLY A 249 14.36 -3.86 -2.15
C GLY A 249 15.53 -2.95 -1.78
N LYS A 250 15.98 -2.94 -0.51
CA LYS A 250 17.16 -2.18 -0.01
C LYS A 250 17.18 -0.70 -0.43
N GLY A 251 16.02 -0.10 -0.69
CA GLY A 251 15.89 1.27 -1.17
C GLY A 251 15.68 2.28 -0.04
N ALA A 252 16.43 3.39 -0.08
CA ALA A 252 16.12 4.55 0.72
C ALA A 252 14.84 5.22 0.20
N GLN A 253 13.88 5.51 1.07
CA GLN A 253 12.73 6.34 0.75
C GLN A 253 12.97 7.74 1.30
N ARG A 254 12.84 8.75 0.44
CA ARG A 254 12.88 10.15 0.81
C ARG A 254 11.49 10.76 0.62
N LYS A 255 10.99 11.44 1.62
CA LYS A 255 9.73 12.18 1.58
C LYS A 255 9.98 13.61 2.00
N THR A 256 9.43 14.53 1.22
CA THR A 256 9.43 15.94 1.59
C THR A 256 8.32 16.22 2.58
N ILE A 257 8.62 16.94 3.64
CA ILE A 257 7.64 17.43 4.60
C ILE A 257 7.79 18.94 4.74
N ARG A 258 6.67 19.65 4.73
CA ARG A 258 6.66 21.11 4.81
C ARG A 258 6.90 21.54 6.25
N GLN A 259 7.80 22.48 6.43
CA GLN A 259 7.91 23.30 7.62
C GLN A 259 7.16 24.61 7.34
N THR A 260 6.10 24.86 8.06
CA THR A 260 5.33 26.09 7.93
C THR A 260 5.41 26.86 9.23
N ASN A 261 5.40 28.17 9.15
CA ASN A 261 5.30 29.03 10.33
C ASN A 261 3.84 29.21 10.77
N LEU A 262 2.93 28.30 10.32
CA LEU A 262 1.55 28.31 10.77
C LEU A 262 1.50 27.90 12.24
N LEU A 263 1.24 28.89 13.06
CA LEU A 263 0.89 28.72 14.46
C LEU A 263 -0.63 28.52 14.55
N ASP A 264 -1.08 27.74 15.51
CA ASP A 264 -2.49 27.77 15.88
C ASP A 264 -2.80 29.16 16.45
N GLU A 265 -3.78 29.85 15.85
CA GLU A 265 -4.11 31.24 16.19
C GLU A 265 -4.39 31.48 17.68
N TYR A 266 -4.84 30.41 18.37
CA TYR A 266 -5.20 30.48 19.80
C TYR A 266 -4.12 29.97 20.76
N SER A 267 -3.17 29.16 20.30
CA SER A 267 -2.23 28.48 21.21
C SER A 267 -0.76 28.71 20.90
N SER A 268 -0.43 29.40 19.82
CA SER A 268 0.95 29.62 19.31
C SER A 268 1.74 28.31 19.13
N ILE A 269 1.04 27.16 18.92
CA ILE A 269 1.65 25.85 18.77
C ILE A 269 1.84 25.56 17.28
N PRO A 270 3.06 25.25 16.83
CA PRO A 270 3.28 24.90 15.43
C PRO A 270 2.64 23.54 15.09
N LEU A 271 1.76 23.54 14.08
CA LEU A 271 0.98 22.38 13.68
C LEU A 271 1.55 21.66 12.44
N ASP A 272 2.75 22.01 11.99
CA ASP A 272 3.35 21.36 10.83
C ASP A 272 3.97 19.99 11.17
N GLY A 273 4.26 19.19 10.12
CA GLY A 273 4.78 17.85 10.31
C GLY A 273 6.20 17.81 10.89
N VAL A 274 6.99 18.88 10.71
CA VAL A 274 8.34 19.01 11.29
C VAL A 274 8.23 19.23 12.79
N ALA A 275 7.30 20.08 13.23
CA ALA A 275 7.05 20.34 14.64
C ALA A 275 6.60 19.07 15.38
N VAL A 276 5.75 18.25 14.76
CA VAL A 276 5.32 16.95 15.31
C VAL A 276 6.50 16.01 15.52
N LEU A 277 7.39 15.88 14.54
CA LEU A 277 8.59 15.04 14.65
C LEU A 277 9.58 15.59 15.68
N ASN A 278 9.79 16.89 15.72
CA ASN A 278 10.65 17.54 16.73
C ASN A 278 10.10 17.32 18.15
N LYS A 279 8.78 17.37 18.34
CA LYS A 279 8.15 17.06 19.63
C LYS A 279 8.37 15.60 20.02
N ALA A 280 8.23 14.66 19.09
CA ALA A 280 8.53 13.24 19.33
C ALA A 280 10.00 13.02 19.71
N LEU A 281 10.93 13.67 19.01
CA LEU A 281 12.36 13.64 19.31
C LEU A 281 12.66 14.19 20.72
N ALA A 282 12.04 15.31 21.09
CA ALA A 282 12.21 15.92 22.41
C ALA A 282 11.70 15.01 23.54
N ILE A 283 10.50 14.42 23.38
CA ILE A 283 9.93 13.49 24.37
C ILE A 283 10.78 12.23 24.52
N SER A 284 11.27 11.66 23.41
CA SER A 284 12.06 10.43 23.43
C SER A 284 13.54 10.62 23.79
N LYS A 285 14.06 11.86 23.75
CA LYS A 285 15.48 12.15 24.01
C LYS A 285 15.99 11.58 25.34
N PRO A 286 15.32 11.77 26.49
CA PRO A 286 15.80 11.24 27.79
C PRO A 286 15.69 9.71 27.88
N LEU A 287 15.02 9.04 26.94
CA LEU A 287 14.83 7.60 26.96
C LEU A 287 15.94 6.84 26.18
N VAL A 288 16.73 7.55 25.38
CA VAL A 288 17.72 6.95 24.47
C VAL A 288 18.78 6.14 25.20
N GLU A 289 19.34 6.70 26.28
CA GLU A 289 20.39 6.04 27.07
C GLU A 289 19.86 4.82 27.85
N LEU A 290 18.58 4.86 28.20
CA LEU A 290 17.90 3.77 28.92
C LEU A 290 17.38 2.68 27.99
N ALA A 291 17.36 2.94 26.68
CA ALA A 291 16.87 2.01 25.67
C ALA A 291 17.93 0.96 25.30
N SER A 292 17.47 -0.25 25.00
CA SER A 292 18.35 -1.29 24.45
C SER A 292 18.94 -0.85 23.10
N GLU A 293 20.10 -1.39 22.75
CA GLU A 293 20.81 -1.08 21.52
C GLU A 293 19.96 -1.25 20.25
N GLU A 294 19.09 -2.26 20.25
CA GLU A 294 18.18 -2.55 19.13
C GLU A 294 17.16 -1.43 18.81
N ILE A 295 16.84 -0.57 19.77
CA ILE A 295 15.75 0.42 19.62
C ILE A 295 16.17 1.85 19.87
N ARG A 296 17.38 2.10 20.42
CA ARG A 296 17.83 3.45 20.81
C ARG A 296 17.87 4.46 19.66
N SER A 297 18.04 3.97 18.42
CA SER A 297 18.05 4.82 17.22
C SER A 297 16.65 5.29 16.79
N TYR A 298 15.56 4.71 17.30
CA TYR A 298 14.22 5.05 16.85
C TYR A 298 13.64 6.30 17.53
N ILE A 299 12.78 7.02 16.80
CA ILE A 299 12.08 8.20 17.31
C ILE A 299 11.00 7.81 18.34
N TRP A 300 10.24 6.72 18.09
CA TRP A 300 9.01 6.37 18.80
C TRP A 300 9.26 5.58 20.07
N LEU A 301 10.15 6.09 20.95
CA LEU A 301 10.44 5.49 22.25
C LEU A 301 9.45 5.97 23.32
N TYR A 302 9.06 5.08 24.22
CA TYR A 302 8.20 5.37 25.36
C TYR A 302 8.52 4.46 26.55
N ARG A 303 8.11 4.87 27.76
CA ARG A 303 8.16 4.01 28.96
C ARG A 303 6.97 3.07 28.93
N ALA A 304 7.23 1.76 28.97
CA ALA A 304 6.19 0.75 29.09
C ALA A 304 5.56 0.78 30.49
N GLY A 305 4.23 0.66 30.55
CA GLY A 305 3.52 0.51 31.83
C GLY A 305 3.78 -0.86 32.48
N GLN A 306 3.23 -1.08 33.69
CA GLN A 306 3.45 -2.25 34.54
C GLN A 306 3.37 -3.63 33.84
N ARG A 307 2.48 -3.80 32.84
CA ARG A 307 2.37 -5.06 32.06
C ARG A 307 3.57 -5.35 31.16
N GLY A 308 4.39 -4.36 30.84
CA GLY A 308 5.58 -4.48 29.99
C GLY A 308 6.90 -4.61 30.75
N GLY A 309 6.85 -4.64 32.07
CA GLY A 309 7.99 -4.53 32.99
C GLY A 309 8.18 -3.08 33.44
N GLU A 310 8.24 -2.85 34.74
CA GLU A 310 8.39 -1.50 35.30
C GLU A 310 9.62 -0.79 34.72
N ASN A 311 9.40 0.41 34.24
CA ASN A 311 10.43 1.30 33.68
C ASN A 311 11.16 0.81 32.41
N LYS A 312 10.69 -0.25 31.74
CA LYS A 312 11.30 -0.71 30.49
C LYS A 312 11.02 0.28 29.35
N ILE A 313 12.07 0.70 28.65
CA ILE A 313 11.91 1.49 27.44
C ILE A 313 11.54 0.56 26.28
N ALA A 314 10.51 0.95 25.56
CA ALA A 314 10.01 0.23 24.38
C ALA A 314 9.89 1.19 23.19
N ALA A 315 9.88 0.64 21.98
CA ALA A 315 9.50 1.37 20.76
C ALA A 315 8.15 0.90 20.27
N LEU A 316 7.39 1.77 19.64
CA LEU A 316 6.07 1.43 19.09
C LEU A 316 6.14 0.21 18.16
N THR A 317 5.17 -0.67 18.31
CA THR A 317 4.97 -1.85 17.47
C THR A 317 3.60 -1.80 16.80
N PRO A 318 3.35 -2.60 15.74
CA PRO A 318 2.01 -2.66 15.16
C PRO A 318 0.91 -3.02 16.18
N GLY A 319 1.22 -3.90 17.15
CA GLY A 319 0.29 -4.27 18.22
C GLY A 319 -0.01 -3.11 19.18
N THR A 320 1.04 -2.42 19.65
CA THR A 320 0.89 -1.23 20.51
C THR A 320 0.10 -0.14 19.79
N LEU A 321 0.44 0.12 18.52
CA LEU A 321 -0.25 1.11 17.70
C LEU A 321 -1.75 0.80 17.58
N TYR A 322 -2.10 -0.47 17.35
CA TYR A 322 -3.51 -0.89 17.25
C TYR A 322 -4.28 -0.59 18.55
N VAL A 323 -3.71 -0.99 19.70
CA VAL A 323 -4.35 -0.77 21.01
C VAL A 323 -4.49 0.73 21.30
N CYS A 324 -3.42 1.51 21.11
CA CYS A 324 -3.43 2.95 21.35
C CYS A 324 -4.37 3.69 20.39
N SER A 325 -4.40 3.32 19.11
CA SER A 325 -5.35 3.92 18.16
C SER A 325 -6.79 3.68 18.56
N LYS A 326 -7.10 2.49 19.09
CA LYS A 326 -8.42 2.17 19.62
C LYS A 326 -8.78 3.06 20.82
N SER A 327 -7.86 3.22 21.77
CA SER A 327 -8.04 4.09 22.94
C SER A 327 -8.26 5.56 22.53
N ILE A 328 -7.50 6.08 21.56
CA ILE A 328 -7.70 7.43 21.01
C ILE A 328 -9.09 7.58 20.40
N CYS A 329 -9.54 6.60 19.60
CA CYS A 329 -10.89 6.64 19.02
C CYS A 329 -11.98 6.59 20.08
N GLU A 330 -11.79 5.86 21.18
CA GLU A 330 -12.72 5.81 22.33
C GLU A 330 -12.78 7.14 23.05
N ARG A 331 -11.63 7.75 23.36
CA ARG A 331 -11.54 9.04 24.05
C ARG A 331 -12.27 10.16 23.32
N HIS A 332 -12.16 10.18 21.99
CA HIS A 332 -12.80 11.19 21.13
C HIS A 332 -14.14 10.76 20.54
N ALA A 333 -14.70 9.61 20.94
CA ALA A 333 -15.94 9.06 20.42
C ALA A 333 -16.00 9.06 18.87
N LEU A 334 -14.90 8.65 18.22
CA LEU A 334 -14.81 8.70 16.76
C LEU A 334 -15.62 7.59 16.10
N HIS A 335 -16.54 7.98 15.22
CA HIS A 335 -17.38 7.06 14.45
C HIS A 335 -17.16 7.22 12.95
N ASP A 336 -17.34 6.15 12.21
CA ASP A 336 -17.38 6.15 10.74
C ASP A 336 -18.69 6.81 10.24
N ASP A 337 -18.83 6.95 8.93
CA ASP A 337 -20.03 7.57 8.34
C ASP A 337 -21.30 6.71 8.49
N ARG A 338 -21.17 5.46 8.97
CA ARG A 338 -22.26 4.55 9.29
C ARG A 338 -22.61 4.50 10.78
N GLY A 339 -21.94 5.32 11.60
CA GLY A 339 -22.13 5.35 13.04
C GLY A 339 -21.40 4.25 13.83
N ASN A 340 -20.58 3.40 13.18
CA ASN A 340 -19.76 2.44 13.89
C ASN A 340 -18.46 3.09 14.36
N ARG A 341 -17.79 2.48 15.34
CA ARG A 341 -16.46 2.94 15.76
C ARG A 341 -15.50 2.95 14.58
N ILE A 342 -14.81 4.07 14.38
CA ILE A 342 -13.82 4.20 13.33
C ILE A 342 -12.62 3.28 13.57
N ASN A 343 -12.19 2.56 12.53
CA ASN A 343 -11.00 1.72 12.60
C ASN A 343 -9.81 2.46 11.98
N VAL A 344 -8.87 2.90 12.82
CA VAL A 344 -7.68 3.64 12.38
C VAL A 344 -6.51 2.69 12.18
N THR A 345 -6.06 2.57 10.94
CA THR A 345 -4.86 1.81 10.56
C THR A 345 -3.95 2.64 9.67
N LEU A 346 -2.64 2.38 9.72
CA LEU A 346 -1.68 3.05 8.84
C LEU A 346 -1.94 2.77 7.36
N SER A 347 -2.46 1.59 7.03
CA SER A 347 -2.89 1.26 5.66
C SER A 347 -4.01 2.17 5.19
N ARG A 348 -5.04 2.43 6.02
CA ARG A 348 -6.13 3.36 5.67
C ARG A 348 -5.61 4.78 5.48
N LEU A 349 -4.76 5.28 6.39
CA LEU A 349 -4.14 6.60 6.27
C LEU A 349 -3.33 6.72 4.97
N ARG A 350 -2.53 5.70 4.65
CA ARG A 350 -1.77 5.68 3.41
C ARG A 350 -2.68 5.68 2.18
N LYS A 351 -3.72 4.84 2.13
CA LYS A 351 -4.69 4.82 1.04
C LYS A 351 -5.41 6.15 0.89
N THR A 352 -5.77 6.79 2.00
CA THR A 352 -6.40 8.12 1.99
C THR A 352 -5.46 9.18 1.40
N MET A 353 -4.20 9.19 1.81
CA MET A 353 -3.19 10.08 1.23
C MET A 353 -3.01 9.82 -0.26
N GLU A 354 -2.95 8.59 -0.65
CA GLU A 354 -2.82 8.12 -2.01
C GLU A 354 -4.03 8.56 -2.88
N SER A 355 -5.25 8.31 -2.40
CA SER A 355 -6.48 8.77 -3.06
C SER A 355 -6.55 10.30 -3.18
N ARG A 356 -6.06 11.02 -2.17
CA ARG A 356 -5.97 12.49 -2.21
C ARG A 356 -4.95 12.96 -3.24
N LEU A 357 -3.77 12.34 -3.29
CA LEU A 357 -2.76 12.65 -4.31
C LEU A 357 -3.25 12.33 -5.71
N TRP A 358 -3.98 11.23 -5.88
CA TRP A 358 -4.63 10.88 -7.13
C TRP A 358 -5.59 11.99 -7.60
N LYS A 359 -6.44 12.49 -6.72
CA LYS A 359 -7.32 13.61 -7.03
C LYS A 359 -6.54 14.89 -7.37
N LEU A 360 -5.53 15.22 -6.58
CA LEU A 360 -4.71 16.43 -6.78
C LEU A 360 -3.85 16.40 -8.05
N SER A 361 -3.40 15.21 -8.47
CA SER A 361 -2.63 15.04 -9.72
C SER A 361 -3.51 14.94 -10.97
N GLY A 362 -4.85 15.04 -10.80
CA GLY A 362 -5.79 14.84 -11.89
C GLY A 362 -5.74 13.42 -12.47
N GLY A 363 -5.47 12.41 -11.63
CA GLY A 363 -5.39 10.99 -12.03
C GLY A 363 -4.04 10.56 -12.61
N ASP A 364 -2.99 11.35 -12.45
CA ASP A 364 -1.64 10.98 -12.90
C ASP A 364 -1.03 9.89 -12.02
N MET A 365 -1.12 8.64 -12.50
CA MET A 365 -0.61 7.46 -11.80
C MET A 365 0.91 7.48 -11.61
N ILE A 366 1.64 8.04 -12.55
CA ILE A 366 3.11 8.10 -12.51
C ILE A 366 3.55 9.09 -11.43
N GLU A 367 2.91 10.26 -11.39
CA GLU A 367 3.17 11.26 -10.38
C GLU A 367 2.84 10.76 -8.99
N VAL A 368 1.65 10.18 -8.79
CA VAL A 368 1.23 9.58 -7.52
C VAL A 368 2.18 8.48 -7.08
N SER A 369 2.53 7.57 -7.99
CA SER A 369 3.46 6.48 -7.70
C SER A 369 4.83 6.97 -7.29
N SER A 370 5.34 7.99 -7.97
CA SER A 370 6.62 8.64 -7.64
C SER A 370 6.58 9.28 -6.25
N ILE A 371 5.51 10.04 -5.96
CA ILE A 371 5.32 10.66 -4.64
C ILE A 371 5.17 9.60 -3.55
N MET A 372 4.39 8.54 -3.79
CA MET A 372 4.14 7.48 -2.81
C MET A 372 5.30 6.49 -2.67
N GLY A 373 6.26 6.49 -3.59
CA GLY A 373 7.46 5.61 -3.57
C GLY A 373 7.12 4.15 -3.80
N HIS A 374 6.24 3.87 -4.76
CA HIS A 374 5.94 2.52 -5.26
C HIS A 374 5.85 2.52 -6.79
N THR A 375 5.72 1.34 -7.39
CA THR A 375 5.55 1.25 -8.84
C THR A 375 4.12 1.64 -9.24
N PRO A 376 3.91 2.15 -10.46
CA PRO A 376 2.57 2.45 -10.99
C PRO A 376 1.61 1.25 -10.92
N GLN A 377 2.10 0.03 -11.10
CA GLN A 377 1.33 -1.21 -10.96
C GLN A 377 0.75 -1.41 -9.55
N VAL A 378 1.49 -1.02 -8.50
CA VAL A 378 0.98 -1.06 -7.12
C VAL A 378 -0.13 -0.02 -6.94
N ALA A 379 0.02 1.16 -7.56
CA ALA A 379 -1.02 2.18 -7.57
C ALA A 379 -2.30 1.65 -8.24
N ASP A 380 -2.17 1.05 -9.42
CA ASP A 380 -3.30 0.50 -10.18
C ASP A 380 -4.11 -0.52 -9.37
N ASN A 381 -3.47 -1.48 -8.75
CA ASN A 381 -4.13 -2.51 -7.94
C ASN A 381 -4.92 -1.96 -6.75
N HIS A 382 -4.54 -0.78 -6.21
CA HIS A 382 -5.20 -0.15 -5.06
C HIS A 382 -6.29 0.84 -5.47
N TYR A 383 -6.16 1.54 -6.60
CA TYR A 383 -7.08 2.62 -7.05
C TYR A 383 -8.22 2.13 -7.93
N LEU A 384 -8.06 1.00 -8.60
CA LEU A 384 -9.07 0.48 -9.51
C LEU A 384 -10.42 0.18 -8.87
N LYS A 385 -10.45 -0.08 -7.56
CA LYS A 385 -11.71 -0.30 -6.83
C LYS A 385 -12.56 0.97 -6.71
N ILE A 386 -11.92 2.15 -6.70
CA ILE A 386 -12.61 3.45 -6.63
C ILE A 386 -13.24 3.80 -7.98
N ASN A 387 -12.64 3.35 -9.08
CA ASN A 387 -13.10 3.66 -10.43
C ASN A 387 -14.38 2.94 -10.87
N ASP A 388 -14.84 1.89 -10.19
CA ASP A 388 -16.09 1.22 -10.56
C ASP A 388 -17.33 2.03 -10.16
N GLU A 389 -17.27 2.80 -9.07
CA GLU A 389 -18.30 3.79 -8.72
C GLU A 389 -18.31 4.95 -9.72
N ILE A 390 -17.13 5.47 -10.09
CA ILE A 390 -16.98 6.53 -11.11
C ILE A 390 -17.46 6.06 -12.48
N LYS A 391 -17.31 4.78 -12.83
CA LYS A 391 -17.83 4.23 -14.10
C LYS A 391 -19.35 4.20 -14.15
N THR A 392 -20.00 3.83 -13.05
CA THR A 392 -21.47 3.77 -12.96
C THR A 392 -22.05 5.18 -13.04
N GLU A 393 -21.44 6.16 -12.36
CA GLU A 393 -21.81 7.56 -12.41
C GLU A 393 -21.53 8.19 -13.79
N SER A 394 -20.39 7.83 -14.43
CA SER A 394 -20.06 8.33 -15.79
C SER A 394 -21.00 7.78 -16.86
N ALA A 395 -21.38 6.50 -16.77
CA ALA A 395 -22.33 5.89 -17.71
C ALA A 395 -23.74 6.46 -17.54
N ALA A 396 -24.19 6.72 -16.32
CA ALA A 396 -25.46 7.39 -16.03
C ALA A 396 -25.44 8.85 -16.53
N PHE A 397 -24.33 9.57 -16.29
CA PHE A 397 -24.15 10.96 -16.68
C PHE A 397 -24.17 11.16 -18.21
N ILE A 398 -23.54 10.27 -18.99
CA ILE A 398 -23.55 10.32 -20.45
C ILE A 398 -24.97 10.04 -21.01
N GLY A 399 -25.77 9.23 -20.30
CA GLY A 399 -27.13 8.87 -20.72
C GLY A 399 -28.21 9.94 -20.45
N GLU A 400 -28.13 10.66 -19.33
CA GLU A 400 -29.28 11.42 -18.81
C GLU A 400 -29.20 12.95 -18.95
N THR A 401 -28.02 13.55 -19.18
CA THR A 401 -27.83 15.00 -18.94
C THR A 401 -27.61 15.86 -20.17
N PHE A 402 -27.62 15.33 -21.38
CA PHE A 402 -27.16 16.07 -22.55
C PHE A 402 -28.15 17.01 -23.25
N PRO A 403 -29.48 16.79 -23.30
CA PRO A 403 -30.37 17.70 -24.05
C PRO A 403 -30.72 19.00 -23.34
N ASP A 404 -30.82 19.02 -22.00
CA ASP A 404 -31.46 20.13 -21.29
C ASP A 404 -30.51 21.22 -20.76
N LYS A 405 -29.21 20.98 -20.76
CA LYS A 405 -28.24 21.88 -20.14
C LYS A 405 -27.55 22.88 -21.06
N LEU A 406 -27.88 22.87 -22.35
CA LEU A 406 -27.26 23.76 -23.34
C LEU A 406 -27.92 25.15 -23.49
N ARG A 407 -28.96 25.43 -22.71
CA ARG A 407 -29.63 26.75 -22.77
C ARG A 407 -29.16 27.62 -21.59
N GLY A 408 -28.24 28.54 -21.89
CA GLY A 408 -28.05 29.77 -21.09
C GLY A 408 -26.95 29.80 -20.03
N THR A 409 -25.97 28.89 -20.03
CA THR A 409 -24.82 28.96 -19.11
C THR A 409 -23.52 29.29 -19.83
N THR A 410 -22.75 30.21 -19.28
CA THR A 410 -21.40 30.54 -19.75
C THR A 410 -20.49 29.32 -19.50
N ILE A 411 -19.94 28.76 -20.58
CA ILE A 411 -19.05 27.60 -20.49
C ILE A 411 -17.61 28.07 -20.51
N THR A 412 -16.85 27.70 -19.50
CA THR A 412 -15.41 27.97 -19.39
C THR A 412 -14.62 26.88 -20.10
N PRO A 413 -13.74 27.22 -21.07
CA PRO A 413 -12.91 26.25 -21.75
C PRO A 413 -11.93 25.57 -20.79
N THR A 414 -11.76 24.24 -20.90
CA THR A 414 -10.78 23.43 -20.19
C THR A 414 -9.93 22.62 -21.16
N PRO A 415 -8.79 22.04 -20.76
CA PRO A 415 -7.98 21.20 -21.65
C PRO A 415 -8.69 19.97 -22.22
N SER A 416 -9.77 19.50 -21.58
CA SER A 416 -10.55 18.32 -22.01
C SER A 416 -11.87 18.67 -22.69
N GLY A 417 -12.24 19.97 -22.81
CA GLY A 417 -13.51 20.44 -23.35
C GLY A 417 -13.99 21.68 -22.62
N GLY A 418 -15.24 21.74 -22.18
CA GLY A 418 -15.82 22.86 -21.45
C GLY A 418 -16.26 22.48 -20.03
N CYS A 419 -16.37 23.49 -19.16
CA CYS A 419 -16.90 23.36 -17.82
C CYS A 419 -17.95 24.43 -17.54
N LYS A 420 -19.08 24.06 -16.93
CA LYS A 420 -20.16 24.99 -16.57
C LYS A 420 -19.80 25.85 -15.37
N ASP A 421 -19.02 25.29 -14.44
CA ASP A 421 -18.63 25.94 -13.21
C ASP A 421 -17.27 25.42 -12.76
N THR A 422 -16.25 26.25 -12.95
CA THR A 422 -14.88 25.92 -12.57
C THR A 422 -14.54 26.26 -11.12
N LEU A 423 -15.37 27.07 -10.45
CA LEU A 423 -15.15 27.49 -9.06
C LEU A 423 -15.93 26.64 -8.05
N TYR A 424 -17.19 26.30 -8.39
CA TYR A 424 -18.10 25.57 -7.51
C TYR A 424 -18.60 24.26 -8.12
N GLY A 425 -18.02 23.82 -9.22
CA GLY A 425 -18.32 22.53 -9.84
C GLY A 425 -17.93 21.37 -8.90
N SER A 426 -18.52 20.19 -9.15
CA SER A 426 -18.39 19.01 -8.26
C SER A 426 -16.96 18.55 -7.98
N LEU A 427 -15.99 18.91 -8.81
CA LEU A 427 -14.57 18.61 -8.63
C LEU A 427 -13.72 19.87 -8.35
N ALA A 428 -14.36 21.03 -8.21
CA ALA A 428 -13.68 22.27 -7.87
C ALA A 428 -13.23 22.28 -6.40
N PRO A 429 -12.19 23.08 -6.05
CA PRO A 429 -11.73 23.21 -4.66
C PRO A 429 -12.77 23.79 -3.69
N MET A 430 -13.81 24.43 -4.21
CA MET A 430 -14.92 25.08 -3.46
C MET A 430 -14.47 26.18 -2.49
N ASP A 431 -13.32 26.77 -2.72
CA ASP A 431 -12.77 27.88 -1.92
C ASP A 431 -13.13 29.28 -2.49
N GLY A 432 -13.83 29.32 -3.61
CA GLY A 432 -14.24 30.57 -4.28
C GLY A 432 -13.10 31.34 -4.97
N VAL A 433 -11.89 30.83 -4.94
CA VAL A 433 -10.68 31.48 -5.47
C VAL A 433 -10.00 30.62 -6.54
N ASN A 434 -9.85 29.34 -6.28
CA ASN A 434 -9.12 28.44 -7.16
C ASN A 434 -10.06 27.69 -8.11
N HIS A 435 -9.72 27.72 -9.40
CA HIS A 435 -10.44 26.97 -10.42
C HIS A 435 -10.10 25.48 -10.35
N CYS A 436 -11.04 24.65 -10.80
CA CYS A 436 -10.84 23.20 -10.95
C CYS A 436 -9.64 22.92 -11.88
N SER A 437 -8.76 22.01 -11.47
CA SER A 437 -7.60 21.53 -12.24
C SER A 437 -7.68 20.02 -12.58
N GLU A 438 -8.79 19.37 -12.26
CA GLU A 438 -9.02 17.92 -12.37
C GLU A 438 -9.41 17.48 -13.79
N PHE A 439 -8.65 17.90 -14.81
CA PHE A 439 -9.05 17.78 -16.22
C PHE A 439 -9.14 16.33 -16.74
N ILE A 440 -8.44 15.38 -16.14
CA ILE A 440 -8.55 13.96 -16.49
C ILE A 440 -9.92 13.39 -16.12
N HIS A 441 -10.55 13.93 -15.08
CA HIS A 441 -11.86 13.53 -14.61
C HIS A 441 -13.02 14.29 -15.23
N CYS A 442 -12.76 15.20 -16.17
CA CYS A 442 -13.80 16.00 -16.79
C CYS A 442 -14.93 15.16 -17.40
N LEU A 443 -14.61 14.05 -18.06
CA LEU A 443 -15.63 13.18 -18.68
C LEU A 443 -16.61 12.55 -17.67
N ALA A 444 -16.20 12.41 -16.43
CA ALA A 444 -17.02 11.89 -15.32
C ALA A 444 -17.64 13.01 -14.46
N CYS A 445 -17.34 14.28 -14.75
CA CYS A 445 -17.77 15.41 -13.94
C CYS A 445 -19.15 15.93 -14.34
N PRO A 446 -20.11 16.11 -13.42
CA PRO A 446 -21.42 16.71 -13.70
C PRO A 446 -21.36 18.14 -14.26
N SER A 447 -20.27 18.87 -13.97
CA SER A 447 -20.04 20.23 -14.50
C SER A 447 -19.42 20.23 -15.91
N TYR A 448 -19.07 19.08 -16.45
CA TYR A 448 -18.49 18.97 -17.79
C TYR A 448 -19.52 19.30 -18.88
N ALA A 449 -19.08 19.99 -19.92
CA ALA A 449 -19.92 20.34 -21.07
C ALA A 449 -19.11 20.33 -22.37
N ILE A 450 -19.70 19.82 -23.44
CA ILE A 450 -19.18 19.94 -24.80
C ILE A 450 -20.23 20.68 -25.63
N VAL A 451 -19.86 21.83 -26.17
CA VAL A 451 -20.74 22.63 -27.02
C VAL A 451 -20.74 22.15 -28.46
N GLY A 452 -19.78 21.34 -28.83
CA GLY A 452 -19.64 20.82 -30.19
C GLY A 452 -18.93 21.76 -31.14
N THR A 453 -18.17 22.72 -30.64
CA THR A 453 -17.28 23.53 -31.46
C THR A 453 -16.04 22.72 -31.88
N LEU A 454 -15.41 23.13 -32.99
CA LEU A 454 -14.13 22.51 -33.41
C LEU A 454 -13.10 22.51 -32.29
N GLU A 455 -13.03 23.57 -31.51
CA GLU A 455 -12.06 23.73 -30.44
C GLU A 455 -12.37 22.80 -29.25
N ASP A 456 -13.64 22.62 -28.89
CA ASP A 456 -14.02 21.68 -27.80
C ASP A 456 -13.73 20.23 -28.19
N LEU A 457 -14.09 19.86 -29.43
CA LEU A 457 -13.80 18.53 -29.96
C LEU A 457 -12.29 18.29 -30.09
N TYR A 458 -11.53 19.29 -30.52
CA TYR A 458 -10.07 19.24 -30.56
C TYR A 458 -9.44 18.95 -29.16
N ARG A 459 -9.96 19.61 -28.12
CA ARG A 459 -9.51 19.38 -26.75
C ARG A 459 -9.85 17.97 -26.27
N LEU A 460 -11.06 17.49 -26.55
CA LEU A 460 -11.50 16.14 -26.24
C LEU A 460 -10.64 15.09 -26.94
N PHE A 461 -10.37 15.26 -28.25
CA PHE A 461 -9.50 14.34 -28.99
C PHE A 461 -8.03 14.45 -28.57
N SER A 462 -7.58 15.62 -28.13
CA SER A 462 -6.24 15.77 -27.53
C SER A 462 -6.10 14.96 -26.22
N TYR A 463 -7.15 14.92 -25.40
CA TYR A 463 -7.21 14.00 -24.25
C TYR A 463 -7.20 12.53 -24.70
N GLN A 464 -7.94 12.19 -25.76
CA GLN A 464 -7.91 10.83 -26.33
C GLN A 464 -6.49 10.43 -26.81
N GLN A 465 -5.73 11.35 -27.40
CA GLN A 465 -4.32 11.11 -27.77
C GLN A 465 -3.44 10.84 -26.55
N PHE A 466 -3.69 11.54 -25.44
CA PHE A 466 -3.01 11.25 -24.18
C PHE A 466 -3.33 9.81 -23.69
N LEU A 467 -4.57 9.35 -23.75
CA LEU A 467 -4.94 7.97 -23.40
C LEU A 467 -4.25 6.93 -24.29
N TYR A 468 -4.15 7.18 -25.59
CA TYR A 468 -3.39 6.31 -26.50
C TYR A 468 -1.90 6.27 -26.16
N ALA A 469 -1.31 7.41 -25.80
CA ALA A 469 0.08 7.47 -25.37
C ALA A 469 0.30 6.68 -24.08
N GLU A 470 -0.58 6.82 -23.08
CA GLU A 470 -0.51 6.03 -21.85
C GLU A 470 -0.53 4.53 -22.14
N ILE A 471 -1.47 4.04 -22.97
CA ILE A 471 -1.59 2.63 -23.32
C ILE A 471 -0.29 2.09 -23.91
N LYS A 472 0.40 2.87 -24.73
CA LYS A 472 1.67 2.48 -25.35
C LYS A 472 2.80 2.17 -24.34
N TYR A 473 2.78 2.79 -23.18
CA TYR A 473 3.82 2.61 -22.16
C TYR A 473 3.53 1.44 -21.20
N PHE A 474 2.32 0.91 -21.20
CA PHE A 474 1.88 -0.14 -20.27
C PHE A 474 1.46 -1.40 -21.02
N LEU A 475 2.38 -2.00 -21.79
CA LEU A 475 2.09 -3.12 -22.72
C LEU A 475 2.13 -4.52 -22.06
N THR A 476 2.58 -4.65 -20.81
CA THR A 476 2.67 -5.97 -20.17
C THR A 476 1.32 -6.47 -19.70
N ASP A 477 1.14 -7.79 -19.61
CA ASP A 477 -0.10 -8.48 -19.19
C ASP A 477 -0.61 -8.03 -17.81
N GLU A 478 0.30 -7.52 -16.98
CA GLU A 478 0.01 -7.01 -15.65
C GLU A 478 -0.89 -5.77 -15.65
N TRP A 479 -0.99 -5.08 -16.79
CA TRP A 479 -1.78 -3.87 -17.01
C TRP A 479 -3.09 -4.09 -17.78
N ASP A 480 -3.47 -5.34 -18.03
CA ASP A 480 -4.63 -5.66 -18.85
C ASP A 480 -5.95 -5.02 -18.39
N ALA A 481 -6.21 -5.01 -17.10
CA ALA A 481 -7.43 -4.42 -16.55
C ALA A 481 -7.45 -2.89 -16.75
N TRP A 482 -6.31 -2.24 -16.54
CA TRP A 482 -6.14 -0.81 -16.75
C TRP A 482 -6.26 -0.45 -18.24
N ARG A 483 -5.56 -1.16 -19.14
CA ARG A 483 -5.68 -0.96 -20.60
C ARG A 483 -7.12 -1.10 -21.09
N LYS A 484 -7.85 -2.12 -20.66
CA LYS A 484 -9.26 -2.31 -21.00
C LYS A 484 -10.12 -1.11 -20.62
N ARG A 485 -9.84 -0.46 -19.50
CA ARG A 485 -10.54 0.79 -19.11
C ARG A 485 -10.19 1.95 -20.02
N GLN A 486 -8.92 2.15 -20.32
CA GLN A 486 -8.51 3.22 -21.24
C GLN A 486 -9.11 3.03 -22.63
N PHE A 487 -9.11 1.81 -23.14
CA PHE A 487 -9.80 1.49 -24.39
C PHE A 487 -11.31 1.74 -24.33
N ASN A 488 -11.95 1.47 -23.20
CA ASN A 488 -13.37 1.79 -23.03
C ASN A 488 -13.62 3.31 -23.05
N PHE A 489 -12.76 4.13 -22.42
CA PHE A 489 -12.86 5.58 -22.50
C PHE A 489 -12.67 6.09 -23.93
N ILE A 490 -11.67 5.59 -24.65
CA ILE A 490 -11.42 5.92 -26.06
C ILE A 490 -12.66 5.60 -26.90
N ARG A 491 -13.22 4.40 -26.74
CA ARG A 491 -14.43 3.99 -27.46
C ARG A 491 -15.65 4.85 -27.11
N LEU A 492 -15.81 5.21 -25.84
CA LEU A 492 -16.89 6.11 -25.41
C LEU A 492 -16.80 7.49 -26.07
N ILE A 493 -15.58 8.05 -26.18
CA ILE A 493 -15.34 9.32 -26.88
C ILE A 493 -15.73 9.19 -28.36
N ASP A 494 -15.30 8.14 -29.03
CA ASP A 494 -15.60 7.90 -30.46
C ASP A 494 -17.10 7.67 -30.69
N ASP A 495 -17.74 6.81 -29.90
CA ASP A 495 -19.19 6.53 -29.99
C ASP A 495 -20.03 7.77 -29.70
N PHE A 496 -19.63 8.56 -28.71
CA PHE A 496 -20.34 9.79 -28.36
C PHE A 496 -20.23 10.84 -29.49
N THR A 497 -19.00 11.12 -29.93
CA THR A 497 -18.76 12.18 -30.92
C THR A 497 -19.37 11.85 -32.28
N SER A 498 -19.30 10.60 -32.73
CA SER A 498 -19.90 10.16 -34.01
C SER A 498 -21.43 10.23 -34.04
N ARG A 499 -22.10 10.08 -32.87
CA ARG A 499 -23.57 10.13 -32.78
C ARG A 499 -24.13 11.52 -32.58
N LYS A 500 -23.35 12.44 -32.03
CA LYS A 500 -23.85 13.73 -31.54
C LYS A 500 -23.41 14.92 -32.36
N PHE A 501 -22.34 14.81 -33.15
CA PHE A 501 -21.78 15.93 -33.91
C PHE A 501 -21.62 15.61 -35.39
N ASP A 502 -21.48 16.63 -36.19
CA ASP A 502 -21.21 16.52 -37.62
C ASP A 502 -19.90 15.76 -37.87
N LEU A 503 -19.92 14.77 -38.76
CA LEU A 503 -18.77 13.88 -38.99
C LEU A 503 -17.57 14.62 -39.62
N ALA A 504 -17.80 15.65 -40.41
CA ALA A 504 -16.73 16.44 -41.00
C ALA A 504 -16.00 17.25 -39.91
N LEU A 505 -16.77 17.83 -38.99
CA LEU A 505 -16.24 18.56 -37.84
C LEU A 505 -15.46 17.64 -36.89
N VAL A 506 -15.98 16.43 -36.61
CA VAL A 506 -15.33 15.39 -35.81
C VAL A 506 -14.01 14.98 -36.46
N SER A 507 -13.99 14.71 -37.75
CA SER A 507 -12.80 14.34 -38.51
C SER A 507 -11.72 15.44 -38.47
N GLN A 508 -12.12 16.68 -38.69
CA GLN A 508 -11.22 17.83 -38.64
C GLN A 508 -10.59 18.02 -37.27
N ALA A 509 -11.40 17.92 -36.20
CA ALA A 509 -10.93 18.03 -34.83
C ALA A 509 -9.95 16.89 -34.46
N LYS A 510 -10.24 15.67 -34.90
CA LYS A 510 -9.41 14.48 -34.67
C LYS A 510 -8.05 14.61 -35.36
N THR A 511 -8.05 15.00 -36.65
CA THR A 511 -6.80 15.24 -37.41
C THR A 511 -5.94 16.34 -36.76
N LYS A 512 -6.58 17.43 -36.29
CA LYS A 512 -5.88 18.49 -35.57
C LYS A 512 -5.24 17.98 -34.28
N ALA A 513 -5.94 17.16 -33.51
CA ALA A 513 -5.46 16.59 -32.25
C ALA A 513 -4.33 15.55 -32.46
N GLU A 514 -4.39 14.78 -33.54
CA GLU A 514 -3.35 13.82 -33.90
C GLU A 514 -2.05 14.51 -34.34
N SER A 515 -2.16 15.58 -35.14
CA SER A 515 -0.98 16.32 -35.60
C SER A 515 -0.35 17.20 -34.53
N SER A 516 -1.17 17.83 -33.68
CA SER A 516 -0.72 18.75 -32.63
C SER A 516 -1.72 18.73 -31.46
N PRO A 517 -1.55 17.82 -30.49
CA PRO A 517 -2.41 17.78 -29.32
C PRO A 517 -2.35 19.07 -28.51
N HIS A 518 -3.44 19.40 -27.81
CA HIS A 518 -3.51 20.56 -26.93
C HIS A 518 -2.31 20.61 -25.96
N LEU A 519 -1.74 21.79 -25.74
CA LEU A 519 -0.46 22.00 -25.02
C LEU A 519 -0.40 21.29 -23.65
N PHE A 520 -1.51 21.28 -22.93
CA PHE A 520 -1.59 20.58 -21.63
C PHE A 520 -1.31 19.08 -21.76
N TRP A 521 -1.92 18.43 -22.75
CA TRP A 521 -1.76 16.99 -22.99
C TRP A 521 -0.41 16.67 -23.62
N SER A 522 0.09 17.52 -24.52
CA SER A 522 1.44 17.38 -25.11
C SER A 522 2.52 17.37 -24.02
N LYS A 523 2.44 18.28 -23.06
CA LYS A 523 3.37 18.32 -21.92
C LYS A 523 3.29 17.08 -21.06
N LYS A 524 2.09 16.53 -20.81
CA LYS A 524 1.92 15.28 -20.06
C LYS A 524 2.50 14.09 -20.82
N ILE A 525 2.28 14.00 -22.13
CA ILE A 525 2.86 12.95 -22.98
C ILE A 525 4.40 13.06 -22.98
N GLU A 526 4.95 14.26 -23.10
CA GLU A 526 6.41 14.48 -23.06
C GLU A 526 7.02 14.08 -21.70
N PHE A 527 6.34 14.43 -20.62
CA PHE A 527 6.76 14.04 -19.27
C PHE A 527 6.77 12.52 -19.10
N MET A 528 5.76 11.80 -19.60
CA MET A 528 5.73 10.34 -19.60
C MET A 528 6.90 9.75 -20.40
N LYS A 529 7.16 10.29 -21.60
CA LYS A 529 8.31 9.87 -22.45
C LYS A 529 9.64 10.01 -21.71
N LYS A 530 9.85 11.12 -21.01
CA LYS A 530 11.10 11.34 -20.23
C LYS A 530 11.24 10.39 -19.04
N LYS A 531 10.15 10.05 -18.39
CA LYS A 531 10.17 9.19 -17.18
C LYS A 531 10.23 7.70 -17.49
N LEU A 532 9.65 7.26 -18.59
CA LEU A 532 9.55 5.85 -18.98
C LEU A 532 10.48 5.46 -20.14
N GLY A 533 10.94 6.42 -20.93
CA GLY A 533 11.85 6.19 -22.06
C GLY A 533 13.34 6.09 -21.69
N GLY A 534 13.70 6.16 -20.41
CA GLY A 534 15.08 6.04 -19.92
C GLY A 534 15.49 4.63 -19.49
N GLU A 535 14.62 3.62 -19.68
CA GLU A 535 14.87 2.22 -19.29
C GLU A 535 14.51 1.22 -20.40
N ILE A 536 14.85 1.54 -21.66
CA ILE A 536 14.84 0.53 -22.74
C ILE A 536 16.23 0.46 -23.32
#